data_3c7e28a14cc6aae0029e52f8d4c4ff83
#
_entry.id   3c7e28a14cc6aae0029e52f8d4c4ff83
#
_cell.length_a   1.000
_cell.length_b   1.000
_cell.length_c   1.000
_cell.angle_alpha   90.00
_cell.angle_beta   90.00
_cell.angle_gamma   90.00
#
_symmetry.space_group_name_H-M   'P 1'
#
loop_
_entity.id
_entity.type
_entity.pdbx_description
1 polymer ?
#
loop_
_entity_poly.entity_id
_entity_poly.type
_entity_poly.pdbx_seq_one_letter_code
_entity_poly.pdbx_strand_id
1 'polypeptide(L)'
;MFWFWKKLGNILITLFGVVTVIFFLFNILPGDPTQMMLGQNENSEQLIVLKKKYGFDKPVFTQYLYYLNDLSLVSYHSKNPENISFLKENKYNYFSLFENKNSFIVVKTPYLRDSYQKNGVSVIEIISNTLPNTFVLAFASILIAVFLGLFFGIIS
;
A
#
# COMPACT_ATOMS: atom_id res chain seq x y z
N MET A 1 9.95 -25.12 16.47
CA MET A 1 9.72 -24.77 15.06
C MET A 1 8.24 -24.48 14.78
N PHE A 2 7.31 -25.32 15.22
CA PHE A 2 5.84 -25.14 15.04
C PHE A 2 5.28 -23.82 15.65
N TRP A 3 5.79 -23.37 16.78
CA TRP A 3 5.41 -22.14 17.45
C TRP A 3 5.72 -20.87 16.63
N PHE A 4 6.84 -20.85 15.91
CA PHE A 4 7.23 -19.74 15.03
C PHE A 4 6.25 -19.60 13.85
N TRP A 5 5.91 -20.71 13.19
CA TRP A 5 4.96 -20.72 12.07
C TRP A 5 3.56 -20.28 12.50
N LYS A 6 3.13 -20.70 13.71
CA LYS A 6 1.85 -20.24 14.27
C LYS A 6 1.83 -18.74 14.51
N LYS A 7 2.90 -18.15 15.04
CA LYS A 7 3.01 -16.69 15.24
C LYS A 7 3.03 -15.95 13.89
N LEU A 8 3.79 -16.44 12.93
CA LEU A 8 3.84 -15.86 11.60
C LEU A 8 2.46 -15.89 10.92
N GLY A 9 1.75 -17.00 11.02
CA GLY A 9 0.38 -17.11 10.52
C GLY A 9 -0.58 -16.11 11.16
N ASN A 10 -0.51 -15.94 12.48
CA ASN A 10 -1.34 -14.96 13.18
C ASN A 10 -1.03 -13.51 12.73
N ILE A 11 0.25 -13.18 12.55
CA ILE A 11 0.65 -11.85 12.05
C ILE A 11 0.09 -11.61 10.65
N LEU A 12 0.18 -12.59 9.75
CA LEU A 12 -0.34 -12.47 8.39
C LEU A 12 -1.87 -12.32 8.36
N ILE A 13 -2.59 -13.08 9.18
CA ILE A 13 -4.06 -12.97 9.30
C ILE A 13 -4.45 -11.60 9.84
N THR A 14 -3.76 -11.12 10.86
CA THR A 14 -4.02 -9.79 11.44
C THR A 14 -3.75 -8.69 10.40
N LEU A 15 -2.62 -8.77 9.70
CA LEU A 15 -2.26 -7.83 8.65
C LEU A 15 -3.31 -7.82 7.53
N PHE A 16 -3.73 -9.01 7.07
CA PHE A 16 -4.79 -9.15 6.06
C PHE A 16 -6.11 -8.56 6.53
N GLY A 17 -6.50 -8.79 7.78
CA GLY A 17 -7.71 -8.21 8.38
C GLY A 17 -7.66 -6.68 8.42
N VAL A 18 -6.54 -6.11 8.87
CA VAL A 18 -6.34 -4.65 8.91
C VAL A 18 -6.41 -4.04 7.51
N VAL A 19 -5.71 -4.63 6.54
CA VAL A 19 -5.73 -4.19 5.13
C VAL A 19 -7.14 -4.21 4.56
N THR A 20 -7.90 -5.27 4.84
CA THR A 20 -9.29 -5.43 4.39
C THR A 20 -10.19 -4.37 5.00
N VAL A 21 -10.12 -4.18 6.31
CA VAL A 21 -10.94 -3.17 7.01
C VAL A 21 -10.63 -1.77 6.49
N ILE A 22 -9.37 -1.41 6.36
CA ILE A 22 -8.95 -0.10 5.83
C ILE A 22 -9.48 0.10 4.41
N PHE A 23 -9.34 -0.91 3.52
CA PHE A 23 -9.85 -0.81 2.16
C PHE A 23 -11.35 -0.51 2.13
N PHE A 24 -12.16 -1.29 2.85
CA PHE A 24 -13.61 -1.08 2.88
C PHE A 24 -13.99 0.24 3.56
N LEU A 25 -13.28 0.64 4.60
CA LEU A 25 -13.51 1.89 5.28
C LEU A 25 -13.35 3.09 4.33
N PHE A 26 -12.29 3.11 3.53
CA PHE A 26 -12.09 4.16 2.52
C PHE A 26 -13.09 4.10 1.35
N ASN A 27 -13.66 2.93 1.05
CA ASN A 27 -14.69 2.80 0.00
C ASN A 27 -16.10 3.13 0.51
N ILE A 28 -16.37 3.01 1.81
CA ILE A 28 -17.67 3.31 2.43
C ILE A 28 -17.76 4.79 2.83
N LEU A 29 -16.64 5.40 3.22
CA LEU A 29 -16.60 6.82 3.57
C LEU A 29 -17.02 7.66 2.37
N PRO A 30 -17.90 8.66 2.59
CA PRO A 30 -18.29 9.59 1.54
C PRO A 30 -17.08 10.42 1.09
N GLY A 31 -16.68 10.23 -0.14
CA GLY A 31 -15.56 10.93 -0.77
C GLY A 31 -15.03 10.10 -1.94
N ASP A 32 -15.09 10.66 -3.13
CA ASP A 32 -14.50 10.00 -4.32
C ASP A 32 -12.98 10.21 -4.26
N PRO A 33 -12.15 9.14 -4.14
CA PRO A 33 -10.70 9.27 -4.11
C PRO A 33 -10.14 10.05 -5.30
N THR A 34 -10.83 10.01 -6.45
CA THR A 34 -10.41 10.75 -7.66
C THR A 34 -10.62 12.24 -7.53
N GLN A 35 -11.66 12.67 -6.80
CA GLN A 35 -11.88 14.10 -6.48
C GLN A 35 -10.78 14.60 -5.56
N MET A 36 -10.39 13.81 -4.56
CA MET A 36 -9.26 14.17 -3.68
C MET A 36 -7.95 14.36 -4.45
N MET A 37 -7.73 13.57 -5.52
CA MET A 37 -6.54 13.66 -6.37
C MET A 37 -6.55 14.87 -7.30
N LEU A 38 -7.72 15.34 -7.74
CA LEU A 38 -7.85 16.52 -8.63
C LEU A 38 -7.88 17.84 -7.86
N GLY A 39 -8.22 17.82 -6.57
CA GLY A 39 -8.38 19.03 -5.77
C GLY A 39 -9.56 19.87 -6.24
N GLN A 40 -9.41 21.21 -6.16
CA GLN A 40 -10.49 22.16 -6.51
C GLN A 40 -10.72 22.36 -8.02
N ASN A 41 -9.82 21.87 -8.87
CA ASN A 41 -9.93 21.99 -10.32
C ASN A 41 -10.59 20.72 -10.92
N GLU A 42 -11.87 20.54 -10.64
CA GLU A 42 -12.65 19.42 -11.19
C GLU A 42 -12.92 19.59 -12.67
N ASN A 43 -12.13 18.95 -13.53
CA ASN A 43 -12.48 18.75 -14.91
C ASN A 43 -13.09 17.34 -15.08
N SER A 44 -14.34 17.28 -15.51
CA SER A 44 -15.11 16.02 -15.67
C SER A 44 -14.38 14.97 -16.53
N GLU A 45 -13.64 15.41 -17.53
CA GLU A 45 -12.88 14.52 -18.42
C GLU A 45 -11.67 13.90 -17.67
N GLN A 46 -10.95 14.70 -16.89
CA GLN A 46 -9.82 14.21 -16.10
C GLN A 46 -10.26 13.22 -15.02
N LEU A 47 -11.45 13.46 -14.44
CA LEU A 47 -12.05 12.58 -13.45
C LEU A 47 -12.36 11.19 -14.03
N ILE A 48 -12.93 11.14 -15.25
CA ILE A 48 -13.19 9.87 -15.96
C ILE A 48 -11.89 9.12 -16.27
N VAL A 49 -10.87 9.84 -16.73
CA VAL A 49 -9.56 9.26 -17.05
C VAL A 49 -8.91 8.68 -15.80
N LEU A 50 -8.95 9.40 -14.67
CA LEU A 50 -8.42 8.92 -13.39
C LEU A 50 -9.19 7.70 -12.87
N LYS A 51 -10.53 7.72 -12.94
CA LYS A 51 -11.35 6.56 -12.55
C LYS A 51 -10.96 5.30 -13.32
N LYS A 52 -10.79 5.42 -14.65
CA LYS A 52 -10.33 4.29 -15.48
C LYS A 52 -8.90 3.87 -15.16
N LYS A 53 -7.99 4.83 -14.94
CA LYS A 53 -6.57 4.56 -14.66
C LYS A 53 -6.37 3.75 -13.37
N TYR A 54 -7.14 4.05 -12.32
CA TYR A 54 -7.04 3.42 -11.01
C TYR A 54 -8.08 2.32 -10.78
N GLY A 55 -9.02 2.13 -11.72
CA GLY A 55 -10.05 1.11 -11.66
C GLY A 55 -11.20 1.41 -10.72
N PHE A 56 -11.40 2.68 -10.36
CA PHE A 56 -12.52 3.13 -9.54
C PHE A 56 -13.88 3.08 -10.26
N ASP A 57 -13.86 2.83 -11.57
CA ASP A 57 -15.04 2.54 -12.40
C ASP A 57 -15.56 1.10 -12.22
N LYS A 58 -14.79 0.22 -11.59
CA LYS A 58 -15.14 -1.19 -11.42
C LYS A 58 -15.91 -1.44 -10.12
N PRO A 59 -16.64 -2.57 -10.00
CA PRO A 59 -17.27 -2.97 -8.74
C PRO A 59 -16.25 -3.01 -7.60
N VAL A 60 -16.67 -2.63 -6.38
CA VAL A 60 -15.81 -2.54 -5.19
C VAL A 60 -15.03 -3.83 -4.93
N PHE A 61 -15.67 -4.98 -5.14
CA PHE A 61 -15.01 -6.28 -4.98
C PHE A 61 -13.85 -6.46 -5.96
N THR A 62 -14.01 -6.02 -7.22
CA THR A 62 -12.96 -6.08 -8.24
C THR A 62 -11.81 -5.13 -7.88
N GLN A 63 -12.13 -3.94 -7.38
CA GLN A 63 -11.13 -2.99 -6.87
C GLN A 63 -10.32 -3.59 -5.71
N TYR A 64 -11.00 -4.32 -4.81
CA TYR A 64 -10.37 -5.01 -3.70
C TYR A 64 -9.38 -6.09 -4.16
N LEU A 65 -9.77 -6.90 -5.15
CA LEU A 65 -8.88 -7.91 -5.72
C LEU A 65 -7.65 -7.29 -6.38
N TYR A 66 -7.80 -6.19 -7.11
CA TYR A 66 -6.65 -5.45 -7.67
C TYR A 66 -5.76 -4.85 -6.57
N TYR A 67 -6.36 -4.34 -5.50
CA TYR A 67 -5.61 -3.82 -4.37
C TYR A 67 -4.78 -4.90 -3.66
N LEU A 68 -5.36 -6.07 -3.43
CA LEU A 68 -4.64 -7.22 -2.89
C LEU A 68 -3.52 -7.70 -3.82
N ASN A 69 -3.77 -7.72 -5.12
CA ASN A 69 -2.77 -8.08 -6.13
C ASN A 69 -1.62 -7.08 -6.17
N ASP A 70 -1.90 -5.78 -6.01
CA ASP A 70 -0.87 -4.74 -5.92
C ASP A 70 0.00 -4.90 -4.67
N LEU A 71 -0.62 -5.25 -3.54
CA LEU A 71 0.05 -5.41 -2.25
C LEU A 71 0.80 -6.74 -2.12
N SER A 72 0.40 -7.76 -2.88
CA SER A 72 0.99 -9.10 -2.81
C SER A 72 2.40 -9.12 -3.36
N LEU A 73 3.27 -9.92 -2.69
CA LEU A 73 4.62 -10.25 -3.17
C LEU A 73 4.57 -11.09 -4.45
N VAL A 74 3.58 -12.00 -4.55
CA VAL A 74 3.32 -12.79 -5.76
C VAL A 74 2.06 -12.26 -6.40
N SER A 75 2.14 -11.78 -7.62
CA SER A 75 1.04 -11.09 -8.27
C SER A 75 0.81 -11.57 -9.70
N TYR A 76 -0.46 -11.49 -10.12
CA TYR A 76 -0.91 -11.82 -11.46
C TYR A 76 -1.07 -10.54 -12.28
N HIS A 77 -0.45 -10.50 -13.45
CA HIS A 77 -0.51 -9.36 -14.35
C HIS A 77 -0.91 -9.80 -15.76
N SER A 78 -1.72 -8.96 -16.42
CA SER A 78 -2.13 -9.14 -17.82
C SER A 78 -1.11 -8.56 -18.79
N LYS A 79 -0.95 -9.16 -19.95
CA LYS A 79 -0.18 -8.60 -21.09
C LYS A 79 -0.97 -7.56 -21.87
N ASN A 80 -2.28 -7.46 -21.67
CA ASN A 80 -3.12 -6.50 -22.38
C ASN A 80 -2.96 -5.09 -21.76
N PRO A 81 -2.49 -4.07 -22.51
CA PRO A 81 -2.30 -2.70 -22.05
C PRO A 81 -3.58 -2.02 -21.54
N GLU A 82 -4.75 -2.46 -22.01
CA GLU A 82 -6.04 -1.91 -21.59
C GLU A 82 -6.49 -2.43 -20.22
N ASN A 83 -5.84 -3.48 -19.71
CA ASN A 83 -6.20 -4.04 -18.43
C ASN A 83 -5.49 -3.28 -17.30
N ILE A 84 -6.23 -3.01 -16.20
CA ILE A 84 -5.71 -2.33 -15.01
C ILE A 84 -4.55 -3.11 -14.40
N SER A 85 -4.59 -4.45 -14.50
CA SER A 85 -3.51 -5.32 -14.03
C SER A 85 -2.33 -5.44 -15.01
N PHE A 86 -2.24 -4.55 -16.02
CA PHE A 86 -1.12 -4.53 -16.95
C PHE A 86 0.20 -4.24 -16.23
N LEU A 87 1.21 -5.06 -16.51
CA LEU A 87 2.54 -4.92 -15.93
C LEU A 87 3.28 -3.74 -16.59
N LYS A 88 3.36 -2.62 -15.89
CA LYS A 88 4.16 -1.47 -16.33
C LYS A 88 5.59 -1.63 -15.83
N GLU A 89 6.55 -1.81 -16.72
CA GLU A 89 7.97 -2.01 -16.40
C GLU A 89 8.56 -0.92 -15.52
N ASN A 90 8.13 0.33 -15.72
CA ASN A 90 8.62 1.47 -14.93
C ASN A 90 8.00 1.58 -13.52
N LYS A 91 7.06 0.70 -13.15
CA LYS A 91 6.29 0.82 -11.92
C LYS A 91 6.74 -0.17 -10.84
N TYR A 92 7.33 -1.29 -11.24
CA TYR A 92 7.66 -2.39 -10.33
C TYR A 92 9.07 -2.91 -10.58
N ASN A 93 9.82 -3.13 -9.51
CA ASN A 93 10.96 -4.04 -9.55
C ASN A 93 10.42 -5.46 -9.42
N TYR A 94 10.43 -6.23 -10.49
CA TYR A 94 9.84 -7.56 -10.51
C TYR A 94 10.77 -8.61 -11.10
N PHE A 95 10.55 -9.84 -10.68
CA PHE A 95 11.15 -11.04 -11.26
C PHE A 95 10.03 -11.95 -11.78
N SER A 96 10.03 -12.25 -13.07
CA SER A 96 9.03 -13.13 -13.67
C SER A 96 9.29 -14.58 -13.25
N LEU A 97 8.29 -15.20 -12.59
CA LEU A 97 8.33 -16.63 -12.25
C LEU A 97 7.74 -17.49 -13.36
N PHE A 98 6.63 -17.05 -13.92
CA PHE A 98 5.90 -17.77 -14.95
C PHE A 98 5.34 -16.82 -15.99
N GLU A 99 5.60 -17.12 -17.25
CA GLU A 99 5.07 -16.37 -18.38
C GLU A 99 4.17 -17.28 -19.23
N ASN A 100 2.92 -16.85 -19.42
CA ASN A 100 1.97 -17.48 -20.32
C ASN A 100 1.66 -16.52 -21.49
N LYS A 101 0.95 -17.00 -22.52
CA LYS A 101 0.60 -16.19 -23.70
C LYS A 101 -0.11 -14.87 -23.35
N ASN A 102 -0.96 -14.86 -22.32
CA ASN A 102 -1.83 -13.72 -21.98
C ASN A 102 -1.54 -13.10 -20.59
N SER A 103 -0.63 -13.68 -19.79
CA SER A 103 -0.42 -13.27 -18.40
C SER A 103 0.97 -13.57 -17.89
N PHE A 104 1.36 -12.81 -16.86
CA PHE A 104 2.57 -13.02 -16.08
C PHE A 104 2.22 -13.32 -14.62
N ILE A 105 2.93 -14.26 -14.02
CA ILE A 105 3.02 -14.39 -12.57
C ILE A 105 4.40 -13.89 -12.18
N VAL A 106 4.44 -12.84 -11.38
CA VAL A 106 5.69 -12.18 -11.00
C VAL A 106 5.83 -12.09 -9.49
N VAL A 107 7.07 -12.16 -9.01
CA VAL A 107 7.45 -11.72 -7.67
C VAL A 107 7.90 -10.29 -7.78
N LYS A 108 7.24 -9.41 -7.02
CA LYS A 108 7.52 -7.98 -7.00
C LYS A 108 7.55 -7.44 -5.59
N THR A 109 8.13 -6.26 -5.42
CA THR A 109 7.94 -5.49 -4.19
C THR A 109 6.48 -5.05 -4.06
N PRO A 110 5.87 -5.10 -2.85
CA PRO A 110 4.52 -4.60 -2.62
C PRO A 110 4.37 -3.17 -3.13
N TYR A 111 3.33 -2.92 -3.93
CA TYR A 111 3.04 -1.60 -4.45
C TYR A 111 1.91 -0.95 -3.67
N LEU A 112 2.25 0.12 -2.97
CA LEU A 112 1.32 0.85 -2.08
C LEU A 112 0.50 1.91 -2.81
N ARG A 113 0.56 1.95 -4.15
CA ARG A 113 -0.09 2.94 -5.02
C ARG A 113 0.40 4.38 -4.79
N ASP A 114 -0.20 5.31 -5.53
CA ASP A 114 0.08 6.73 -5.40
C ASP A 114 -0.78 7.34 -4.29
N SER A 115 -0.28 8.40 -3.67
CA SER A 115 -0.99 9.12 -2.63
C SER A 115 -2.21 9.85 -3.20
N TYR A 116 -3.35 9.76 -2.53
CA TYR A 116 -4.55 10.52 -2.89
C TYR A 116 -4.45 12.01 -2.51
N GLN A 117 -3.57 12.36 -1.57
CA GLN A 117 -3.39 13.74 -1.10
C GLN A 117 -2.26 14.47 -1.83
N LYS A 118 -1.20 13.74 -2.22
CA LYS A 118 -0.05 14.31 -2.94
C LYS A 118 -0.02 13.75 -4.35
N ASN A 119 -0.50 14.54 -5.31
CA ASN A 119 -0.56 14.13 -6.71
C ASN A 119 0.82 13.76 -7.25
N GLY A 120 0.90 12.58 -7.87
CA GLY A 120 2.13 12.10 -8.53
C GLY A 120 3.22 11.60 -7.60
N VAL A 121 2.98 11.54 -6.29
CA VAL A 121 3.94 11.01 -5.30
C VAL A 121 3.50 9.64 -4.83
N SER A 122 4.38 8.65 -4.91
CA SER A 122 4.09 7.30 -4.42
C SER A 122 4.06 7.26 -2.89
N VAL A 123 3.17 6.41 -2.33
CA VAL A 123 3.12 6.21 -0.86
C VAL A 123 4.44 5.71 -0.31
N ILE A 124 5.14 4.85 -1.06
CA ILE A 124 6.45 4.32 -0.63
C ILE A 124 7.51 5.43 -0.50
N GLU A 125 7.47 6.41 -1.39
CA GLU A 125 8.37 7.57 -1.36
C GLU A 125 8.09 8.45 -0.13
N ILE A 126 6.82 8.70 0.18
CA ILE A 126 6.42 9.43 1.39
C ILE A 126 6.92 8.71 2.63
N ILE A 127 6.72 7.39 2.71
CA ILE A 127 7.19 6.59 3.85
C ILE A 127 8.72 6.65 3.95
N SER A 128 9.43 6.44 2.86
CA SER A 128 10.89 6.45 2.84
C SER A 128 11.50 7.78 3.29
N ASN A 129 10.83 8.88 2.98
CA ASN A 129 11.29 10.22 3.35
C ASN A 129 10.96 10.59 4.82
N THR A 130 9.87 10.04 5.37
CA THR A 130 9.42 10.39 6.73
C THR A 130 9.89 9.40 7.80
N LEU A 131 10.05 8.14 7.45
CA LEU A 131 10.38 7.05 8.34
C LEU A 131 11.73 7.24 9.07
N PRO A 132 12.83 7.72 8.43
CA PRO A 132 14.09 7.98 9.11
C PRO A 132 13.95 8.97 10.26
N ASN A 133 13.19 10.06 10.06
CA ASN A 133 12.95 11.07 11.11
C ASN A 133 12.17 10.49 12.29
N THR A 134 11.20 9.63 12.00
CA THR A 134 10.41 8.92 13.02
C THR A 134 11.29 7.97 13.83
N PHE A 135 12.21 7.26 13.19
CA PHE A 135 13.17 6.40 13.89
C PHE A 135 14.09 7.19 14.82
N VAL A 136 14.62 8.32 14.37
CA VAL A 136 15.47 9.19 15.19
C VAL A 136 14.71 9.67 16.42
N LEU A 137 13.47 10.14 16.25
CA LEU A 137 12.63 10.58 17.36
C LEU A 137 12.30 9.45 18.33
N ALA A 138 11.93 8.28 17.83
CA ALA A 138 11.62 7.11 18.65
C ALA A 138 12.84 6.66 19.46
N PHE A 139 14.01 6.60 18.81
CA PHE A 139 15.24 6.21 19.48
C PHE A 139 15.66 7.20 20.57
N ALA A 140 15.61 8.50 20.28
CA ALA A 140 15.89 9.56 21.25
C ALA A 140 14.92 9.49 22.43
N SER A 141 13.63 9.28 22.19
CA SER A 141 12.62 9.17 23.25
C SER A 141 12.87 7.96 24.15
N ILE A 142 13.22 6.82 23.57
CA ILE A 142 13.56 5.60 24.35
C ILE A 142 14.80 5.84 25.19
N LEU A 143 15.85 6.46 24.66
CA LEU A 143 17.06 6.78 25.43
C LEU A 143 16.75 7.68 26.64
N ILE A 144 15.99 8.75 26.43
CA ILE A 144 15.59 9.66 27.49
C ILE A 144 14.75 8.93 28.55
N ALA A 145 13.76 8.13 28.10
CA ALA A 145 12.91 7.36 29.02
C ALA A 145 13.70 6.37 29.87
N VAL A 146 14.64 5.65 29.25
CA VAL A 146 15.51 4.70 29.98
C VAL A 146 16.41 5.46 30.99
N PHE A 147 17.01 6.57 30.56
CA PHE A 147 17.89 7.35 31.41
C PHE A 147 17.15 7.91 32.64
N LEU A 148 15.99 8.53 32.44
CA LEU A 148 15.14 9.05 33.51
C LEU A 148 14.59 7.92 34.40
N GLY A 149 14.15 6.82 33.78
CA GLY A 149 13.64 5.66 34.53
C GLY A 149 14.68 5.04 35.45
N LEU A 150 15.91 4.86 34.97
CA LEU A 150 17.02 4.38 35.79
C LEU A 150 17.39 5.38 36.87
N PHE A 151 17.46 6.67 36.53
CA PHE A 151 17.82 7.72 37.51
C PHE A 151 16.81 7.78 38.67
N PHE A 152 15.52 7.83 38.37
CA PHE A 152 14.49 7.84 39.41
C PHE A 152 14.34 6.50 40.14
N GLY A 153 14.56 5.37 39.43
CA GLY A 153 14.51 4.05 40.05
C GLY A 153 15.66 3.77 41.04
N ILE A 154 16.81 4.46 40.88
CA ILE A 154 17.94 4.35 41.85
C ILE A 154 17.72 5.24 43.07
N ILE A 155 17.03 6.38 42.91
CA ILE A 155 16.79 7.34 43.98
C ILE A 155 15.61 6.91 44.87
N SER A 156 14.67 6.12 44.35
CA SER A 156 13.52 5.59 45.09
C SER A 156 13.91 4.39 45.97
#